data_aa096d7fc95c8ece630f83e26f61f000
#
_entry.id   aa096d7fc95c8ece630f83e26f61f000
#
_cell.length_a   1.000
_cell.length_b   1.000
_cell.length_c   1.000
_cell.angle_alpha   90.00
_cell.angle_beta   90.00
_cell.angle_gamma   90.00
#
_symmetry.space_group_name_H-M   'P 1'
#
loop_
_entity.id
_entity.type
_entity.pdbx_description
1 polymer ?
#
loop_
_entity_poly.entity_id
_entity_poly.type
_entity_poly.pdbx_seq_one_letter_code
_entity_poly.pdbx_strand_id
1 'polypeptide(L)'
;MSDYLSRQFGLHGKVAVVTGASRGLGQGIALALGEAGATVIAIGSSTKSVESTIELLVKKDVECAGYGCDQSNTAEIIDTVNTIIENHGRIDILVNNAGTIKRSPAHEFSDEDWNEVINVNLNGVFTFCREAGKQMLKQGNGKIINIASLLSFSGGITVPAYAASKGGVAQLTKALANEWANQNIQVNAIAPGYFETDNTYNIRQDQSRFESITSRIPTGKWGQPDDLGGAAIFLSSRASSYVNGHVLLVDGGWMAR
;
A
#
# COMPACT_ATOMS: atom_id res chain seq x y z
N MET A 1 -15.12 22.36 6.65
CA MET A 1 -14.20 22.24 5.47
C MET A 1 -14.84 22.99 4.32
N SER A 2 -14.08 23.72 3.45
CA SER A 2 -14.70 24.38 2.30
C SER A 2 -15.29 23.31 1.36
N ASP A 3 -16.39 23.64 0.65
CA ASP A 3 -17.03 22.74 -0.32
C ASP A 3 -16.04 22.22 -1.40
N TYR A 4 -15.09 23.05 -1.79
CA TYR A 4 -14.02 22.68 -2.71
C TYR A 4 -13.14 21.53 -2.17
N LEU A 5 -12.66 21.64 -0.93
CA LEU A 5 -11.80 20.60 -0.32
C LEU A 5 -12.56 19.28 -0.13
N SER A 6 -13.80 19.34 0.33
CA SER A 6 -14.64 18.14 0.47
C SER A 6 -14.87 17.45 -0.86
N ARG A 7 -15.10 18.18 -1.95
CA ARG A 7 -15.27 17.63 -3.29
C ARG A 7 -13.98 17.04 -3.87
N GLN A 8 -12.82 17.63 -3.55
CA GLN A 8 -11.54 17.19 -4.11
C GLN A 8 -10.95 16.00 -3.34
N PHE A 9 -11.04 16.01 -2.02
CA PHE A 9 -10.35 15.04 -1.16
C PHE A 9 -11.28 14.10 -0.40
N GLY A 10 -12.59 14.37 -0.36
CA GLY A 10 -13.56 13.50 0.30
C GLY A 10 -13.74 12.17 -0.43
N LEU A 11 -13.89 11.10 0.36
CA LEU A 11 -14.02 9.72 -0.13
C LEU A 11 -15.41 9.12 0.20
N HIS A 12 -16.40 9.96 0.52
CA HIS A 12 -17.75 9.50 0.87
C HIS A 12 -18.36 8.63 -0.22
N GLY A 13 -18.93 7.49 0.18
CA GLY A 13 -19.54 6.51 -0.71
C GLY A 13 -18.51 5.69 -1.53
N LYS A 14 -17.21 5.74 -1.16
CA LYS A 14 -16.16 4.95 -1.75
C LYS A 14 -15.83 3.73 -0.90
N VAL A 15 -15.62 2.58 -1.52
CA VAL A 15 -15.13 1.37 -0.88
C VAL A 15 -13.63 1.26 -1.14
N ALA A 16 -12.84 1.31 -0.04
CA ALA A 16 -11.39 1.25 -0.04
C ALA A 16 -10.89 -0.06 0.55
N VAL A 17 -10.23 -0.87 -0.28
CA VAL A 17 -9.59 -2.14 0.13
C VAL A 17 -8.12 -1.86 0.43
N VAL A 18 -7.65 -2.22 1.63
CA VAL A 18 -6.26 -2.04 2.07
C VAL A 18 -5.67 -3.38 2.49
N THR A 19 -4.66 -3.87 1.78
CA THR A 19 -3.95 -5.10 2.14
C THR A 19 -2.85 -4.84 3.16
N GLY A 20 -2.57 -5.83 4.04
CA GLY A 20 -1.60 -5.66 5.11
C GLY A 20 -1.99 -4.58 6.12
N ALA A 21 -3.30 -4.45 6.36
CA ALA A 21 -3.88 -3.40 7.21
C ALA A 21 -3.83 -3.71 8.71
N SER A 22 -3.17 -4.78 9.13
CA SER A 22 -3.16 -5.21 10.54
C SER A 22 -2.38 -4.26 11.47
N ARG A 23 -1.39 -3.54 10.98
CA ARG A 23 -0.52 -2.63 11.72
C ARG A 23 0.30 -1.72 10.80
N GLY A 24 1.09 -0.83 11.41
CA GLY A 24 2.07 0.00 10.70
C GLY A 24 1.47 0.84 9.59
N LEU A 25 2.12 0.87 8.42
CA LEU A 25 1.72 1.73 7.31
C LEU A 25 0.30 1.41 6.81
N GLY A 26 -0.04 0.13 6.67
CA GLY A 26 -1.36 -0.29 6.20
C GLY A 26 -2.48 0.12 7.14
N GLN A 27 -2.28 0.01 8.46
CA GLN A 27 -3.23 0.49 9.46
C GLN A 27 -3.37 2.02 9.38
N GLY A 28 -2.26 2.78 9.33
CA GLY A 28 -2.30 4.24 9.21
C GLY A 28 -3.04 4.69 7.96
N ILE A 29 -2.80 4.05 6.81
CA ILE A 29 -3.51 4.32 5.56
C ILE A 29 -5.00 3.99 5.70
N ALA A 30 -5.36 2.84 6.27
CA ALA A 30 -6.75 2.43 6.47
C ALA A 30 -7.53 3.44 7.31
N LEU A 31 -6.93 3.90 8.42
CA LEU A 31 -7.51 4.93 9.29
C LEU A 31 -7.71 6.25 8.54
N ALA A 32 -6.69 6.73 7.82
CA ALA A 32 -6.76 7.97 7.07
C ALA A 32 -7.83 7.95 5.98
N LEU A 33 -7.97 6.85 5.23
CA LEU A 33 -9.01 6.70 4.21
C LEU A 33 -10.40 6.67 4.83
N GLY A 34 -10.56 6.01 5.98
CA GLY A 34 -11.82 5.99 6.74
C GLY A 34 -12.21 7.38 7.23
N GLU A 35 -11.28 8.12 7.83
CA GLU A 35 -11.52 9.50 8.29
C GLU A 35 -11.81 10.47 7.14
N ALA A 36 -11.36 10.16 5.92
CA ALA A 36 -11.72 10.88 4.70
C ALA A 36 -13.12 10.51 4.16
N GLY A 37 -13.81 9.54 4.77
CA GLY A 37 -15.19 9.15 4.47
C GLY A 37 -15.37 7.86 3.67
N ALA A 38 -14.32 7.07 3.47
CA ALA A 38 -14.45 5.79 2.78
C ALA A 38 -14.98 4.69 3.72
N THR A 39 -15.77 3.75 3.19
CA THR A 39 -15.95 2.42 3.79
C THR A 39 -14.64 1.64 3.63
N VAL A 40 -14.06 1.15 4.72
CA VAL A 40 -12.71 0.54 4.71
C VAL A 40 -12.80 -0.98 4.83
N ILE A 41 -12.21 -1.67 3.88
CA ILE A 41 -12.04 -3.11 3.89
C ILE A 41 -10.58 -3.42 4.23
N ALA A 42 -10.34 -3.86 5.47
CA ALA A 42 -9.02 -4.19 5.96
C ALA A 42 -8.69 -5.67 5.70
N ILE A 43 -7.61 -5.94 4.96
CA ILE A 43 -7.14 -7.30 4.68
C ILE A 43 -5.84 -7.56 5.44
N GLY A 44 -5.79 -8.68 6.17
CA GLY A 44 -4.59 -9.21 6.82
C GLY A 44 -4.37 -10.67 6.48
N SER A 45 -3.36 -11.32 7.06
CA SER A 45 -3.12 -12.76 6.89
C SER A 45 -4.22 -13.65 7.47
N SER A 46 -5.03 -13.10 8.37
CA SER A 46 -6.25 -13.70 8.90
C SER A 46 -7.21 -12.58 9.32
N THR A 47 -8.51 -12.87 9.42
CA THR A 47 -9.50 -11.90 9.94
C THR A 47 -9.11 -11.41 11.34
N LYS A 48 -8.61 -12.31 12.20
CA LYS A 48 -8.13 -11.96 13.54
C LYS A 48 -6.98 -10.94 13.51
N SER A 49 -6.11 -10.99 12.52
CA SER A 49 -4.95 -10.08 12.43
C SER A 49 -5.33 -8.62 12.22
N VAL A 50 -6.53 -8.32 11.73
CA VAL A 50 -7.02 -6.95 11.48
C VAL A 50 -8.03 -6.45 12.53
N GLU A 51 -8.36 -7.25 13.54
CA GLU A 51 -9.34 -6.87 14.58
C GLU A 51 -9.02 -5.53 15.23
N SER A 52 -7.76 -5.30 15.61
CA SER A 52 -7.34 -4.02 16.21
C SER A 52 -7.55 -2.82 15.28
N THR A 53 -7.36 -3.00 13.98
CA THR A 53 -7.62 -1.93 12.99
C THR A 53 -9.12 -1.68 12.84
N ILE A 54 -9.93 -2.74 12.80
CA ILE A 54 -11.39 -2.64 12.77
C ILE A 54 -11.91 -1.92 14.02
N GLU A 55 -11.41 -2.28 15.22
CA GLU A 55 -11.79 -1.58 16.45
C GLU A 55 -11.45 -0.08 16.42
N LEU A 56 -10.29 0.28 15.87
CA LEU A 56 -9.90 1.68 15.73
C LEU A 56 -10.80 2.43 14.73
N LEU A 57 -11.17 1.81 13.61
CA LEU A 57 -12.08 2.37 12.63
C LEU A 57 -13.48 2.55 13.22
N VAL A 58 -14.01 1.55 13.92
CA VAL A 58 -15.33 1.65 14.61
C VAL A 58 -15.34 2.75 15.64
N LYS A 59 -14.28 2.94 16.43
CA LYS A 59 -14.17 4.05 17.40
C LYS A 59 -14.19 5.44 16.74
N LYS A 60 -13.96 5.52 15.45
CA LYS A 60 -14.02 6.74 14.62
C LYS A 60 -15.30 6.84 13.78
N ASP A 61 -16.29 6.01 14.07
CA ASP A 61 -17.56 5.92 13.33
C ASP A 61 -17.36 5.63 11.82
N VAL A 62 -16.31 4.89 11.46
CA VAL A 62 -16.03 4.48 10.09
C VAL A 62 -16.68 3.13 9.80
N GLU A 63 -17.44 3.06 8.71
CA GLU A 63 -17.95 1.79 8.17
C GLU A 63 -16.78 0.93 7.68
N CYS A 64 -16.65 -0.30 8.20
CA CYS A 64 -15.51 -1.16 7.89
C CYS A 64 -15.82 -2.65 7.99
N ALA A 65 -14.99 -3.46 7.31
CA ALA A 65 -15.00 -4.91 7.43
C ALA A 65 -13.57 -5.47 7.37
N GLY A 66 -13.34 -6.63 8.00
CA GLY A 66 -12.05 -7.31 8.07
C GLY A 66 -12.08 -8.66 7.36
N TYR A 67 -11.05 -8.94 6.54
CA TYR A 67 -10.88 -10.22 5.83
C TYR A 67 -9.48 -10.80 6.07
N GLY A 68 -9.40 -12.14 6.06
CA GLY A 68 -8.14 -12.87 6.01
C GLY A 68 -7.82 -13.26 4.57
N CYS A 69 -6.54 -13.14 4.16
CA CYS A 69 -6.07 -13.57 2.86
C CYS A 69 -4.56 -13.80 2.91
N ASP A 70 -4.11 -15.00 2.53
CA ASP A 70 -2.70 -15.22 2.22
C ASP A 70 -2.39 -14.61 0.86
N GLN A 71 -1.66 -13.49 0.85
CA GLN A 71 -1.28 -12.77 -0.36
C GLN A 71 -0.31 -13.54 -1.26
N SER A 72 0.29 -14.63 -0.79
CA SER A 72 1.10 -15.53 -1.63
C SER A 72 0.23 -16.52 -2.42
N ASN A 73 -1.04 -16.70 -2.04
CA ASN A 73 -1.98 -17.65 -2.62
C ASN A 73 -2.94 -16.96 -3.60
N THR A 74 -2.71 -17.17 -4.90
CA THR A 74 -3.54 -16.59 -5.97
C THR A 74 -5.03 -16.94 -5.84
N ALA A 75 -5.37 -18.16 -5.45
CA ALA A 75 -6.78 -18.58 -5.31
C ALA A 75 -7.47 -17.82 -4.17
N GLU A 76 -6.81 -17.71 -3.00
CA GLU A 76 -7.35 -16.94 -1.88
C GLU A 76 -7.56 -15.47 -2.21
N ILE A 77 -6.65 -14.86 -2.99
CA ILE A 77 -6.84 -13.47 -3.44
C ILE A 77 -8.08 -13.34 -4.30
N ILE A 78 -8.27 -14.25 -5.27
CA ILE A 78 -9.44 -14.25 -6.16
C ILE A 78 -10.72 -14.39 -5.34
N ASP A 79 -10.78 -15.35 -4.44
CA ASP A 79 -11.95 -15.61 -3.60
C ASP A 79 -12.25 -14.44 -2.65
N THR A 80 -11.20 -13.85 -2.06
CA THR A 80 -11.35 -12.67 -1.20
C THR A 80 -11.90 -11.47 -1.95
N VAL A 81 -11.37 -11.18 -3.14
CA VAL A 81 -11.86 -10.05 -3.97
C VAL A 81 -13.30 -10.30 -4.40
N ASN A 82 -13.66 -11.50 -4.81
CA ASN A 82 -15.04 -11.84 -5.17
C ASN A 82 -15.99 -11.68 -3.98
N THR A 83 -15.62 -12.17 -2.80
CA THR A 83 -16.40 -12.02 -1.56
C THR A 83 -16.61 -10.55 -1.19
N ILE A 84 -15.58 -9.70 -1.35
CA ILE A 84 -15.69 -8.26 -1.12
C ILE A 84 -16.69 -7.63 -2.12
N ILE A 85 -16.63 -8.01 -3.40
CA ILE A 85 -17.54 -7.51 -4.41
C ILE A 85 -18.98 -7.95 -4.13
N GLU A 86 -19.19 -9.20 -3.72
CA GLU A 86 -20.52 -9.72 -3.35
C GLU A 86 -21.11 -8.97 -2.14
N ASN A 87 -20.30 -8.70 -1.12
CA ASN A 87 -20.78 -8.08 0.12
C ASN A 87 -20.94 -6.55 0.02
N HIS A 88 -20.09 -5.88 -0.77
CA HIS A 88 -20.03 -4.41 -0.82
C HIS A 88 -20.40 -3.83 -2.18
N GLY A 89 -20.60 -4.65 -3.20
CA GLY A 89 -21.08 -4.28 -4.54
C GLY A 89 -20.02 -3.58 -5.42
N ARG A 90 -18.93 -3.08 -4.85
CA ARG A 90 -17.93 -2.27 -5.54
C ARG A 90 -16.56 -2.28 -4.89
N ILE A 91 -15.54 -1.91 -5.66
CA ILE A 91 -14.21 -1.53 -5.17
C ILE A 91 -13.83 -0.24 -5.89
N ASP A 92 -13.71 0.88 -5.18
CA ASP A 92 -13.31 2.17 -5.75
C ASP A 92 -11.81 2.42 -5.61
N ILE A 93 -11.25 1.96 -4.50
CA ILE A 93 -9.86 2.19 -4.12
C ILE A 93 -9.25 0.86 -3.70
N LEU A 94 -8.10 0.52 -4.26
CA LEU A 94 -7.26 -0.59 -3.82
C LEU A 94 -5.90 -0.05 -3.38
N VAL A 95 -5.50 -0.35 -2.14
CA VAL A 95 -4.16 -0.08 -1.63
C VAL A 95 -3.43 -1.39 -1.40
N ASN A 96 -2.49 -1.72 -2.28
CA ASN A 96 -1.61 -2.87 -2.15
C ASN A 96 -0.44 -2.51 -1.23
N ASN A 97 -0.62 -2.73 0.08
CA ASN A 97 0.38 -2.41 1.09
C ASN A 97 1.04 -3.67 1.67
N ALA A 98 0.38 -4.82 1.70
CA ALA A 98 0.98 -6.03 2.24
C ALA A 98 2.32 -6.36 1.58
N GLY A 99 3.28 -6.77 2.39
CA GLY A 99 4.61 -7.12 1.92
C GLY A 99 5.46 -7.77 3.01
N THR A 100 6.45 -8.53 2.57
CA THR A 100 7.43 -9.19 3.42
C THR A 100 8.85 -8.85 2.97
N ILE A 101 9.81 -9.04 3.86
CA ILE A 101 11.23 -8.82 3.60
C ILE A 101 12.06 -9.94 4.24
N LYS A 102 12.97 -10.52 3.48
CA LYS A 102 13.97 -11.47 3.95
C LYS A 102 15.36 -10.86 3.78
N ARG A 103 16.26 -11.20 4.67
CA ARG A 103 17.61 -10.62 4.71
C ARG A 103 18.66 -11.70 4.75
N SER A 104 19.50 -11.77 3.72
CA SER A 104 20.68 -12.63 3.64
C SER A 104 21.67 -12.04 2.63
N PRO A 105 22.99 -12.32 2.73
CA PRO A 105 23.94 -12.05 1.65
C PRO A 105 23.43 -12.64 0.34
N ALA A 106 23.63 -11.94 -0.78
CA ALA A 106 23.04 -12.35 -2.07
C ALA A 106 23.48 -13.76 -2.53
N HIS A 107 24.70 -14.17 -2.22
CA HIS A 107 25.23 -15.50 -2.58
C HIS A 107 24.76 -16.63 -1.66
N GLU A 108 24.09 -16.29 -0.55
CA GLU A 108 23.48 -17.24 0.40
C GLU A 108 21.95 -17.13 0.43
N PHE A 109 21.37 -16.28 -0.43
CA PHE A 109 19.93 -16.05 -0.44
C PHE A 109 19.21 -17.27 -1.02
N SER A 110 18.35 -17.92 -0.22
CA SER A 110 17.68 -19.15 -0.65
C SER A 110 16.61 -18.90 -1.71
N ASP A 111 16.33 -19.90 -2.54
CA ASP A 111 15.25 -19.83 -3.53
C ASP A 111 13.88 -19.76 -2.84
N GLU A 112 13.71 -20.37 -1.65
CA GLU A 112 12.50 -20.31 -0.86
C GLU A 112 12.21 -18.87 -0.42
N ASP A 113 13.18 -18.20 0.18
CA ASP A 113 13.06 -16.80 0.64
C ASP A 113 12.86 -15.84 -0.54
N TRP A 114 13.55 -16.09 -1.66
CA TRP A 114 13.35 -15.36 -2.90
C TRP A 114 11.90 -15.47 -3.38
N ASN A 115 11.42 -16.70 -3.52
CA ASN A 115 10.07 -16.98 -4.02
C ASN A 115 8.99 -16.45 -3.07
N GLU A 116 9.17 -16.58 -1.75
CA GLU A 116 8.24 -15.99 -0.77
C GLU A 116 8.11 -14.48 -0.97
N VAL A 117 9.23 -13.75 -1.06
CA VAL A 117 9.22 -12.30 -1.22
C VAL A 117 8.59 -11.89 -2.55
N ILE A 118 8.95 -12.56 -3.66
CA ILE A 118 8.37 -12.28 -4.98
C ILE A 118 6.88 -12.60 -5.02
N ASN A 119 6.45 -13.71 -4.46
CA ASN A 119 5.06 -14.12 -4.45
C ASN A 119 4.19 -13.13 -3.67
N VAL A 120 4.62 -12.71 -2.49
CA VAL A 120 3.86 -11.75 -1.67
C VAL A 120 3.92 -10.34 -2.29
N ASN A 121 5.12 -9.84 -2.60
CA ASN A 121 5.32 -8.42 -2.90
C ASN A 121 5.04 -8.04 -4.36
N LEU A 122 5.06 -9.00 -5.28
CA LEU A 122 4.89 -8.73 -6.71
C LEU A 122 3.74 -9.53 -7.33
N ASN A 123 3.77 -10.86 -7.23
CA ASN A 123 2.72 -11.70 -7.82
C ASN A 123 1.36 -11.44 -7.17
N GLY A 124 1.30 -11.37 -5.83
CA GLY A 124 0.09 -11.03 -5.08
C GLY A 124 -0.42 -9.63 -5.40
N VAL A 125 0.48 -8.64 -5.49
CA VAL A 125 0.13 -7.26 -5.90
C VAL A 125 -0.48 -7.26 -7.30
N PHE A 126 0.13 -7.96 -8.26
CA PHE A 126 -0.43 -8.09 -9.61
C PHE A 126 -1.81 -8.75 -9.59
N THR A 127 -1.98 -9.82 -8.81
CA THR A 127 -3.26 -10.53 -8.72
C THR A 127 -4.35 -9.62 -8.14
N PHE A 128 -4.10 -8.89 -7.05
CA PHE A 128 -5.05 -7.91 -6.51
C PHE A 128 -5.38 -6.81 -7.52
N CYS A 129 -4.37 -6.25 -8.20
CA CYS A 129 -4.58 -5.25 -9.26
C CYS A 129 -5.48 -5.80 -10.37
N ARG A 130 -5.23 -7.03 -10.83
CA ARG A 130 -6.01 -7.68 -11.89
C ARG A 130 -7.46 -7.91 -11.47
N GLU A 131 -7.70 -8.48 -10.31
CA GLU A 131 -9.05 -8.84 -9.87
C GLU A 131 -9.88 -7.59 -9.50
N ALA A 132 -9.31 -6.65 -8.75
CA ALA A 132 -9.97 -5.36 -8.50
C ALA A 132 -10.13 -4.55 -9.80
N GLY A 133 -9.14 -4.60 -10.70
CA GLY A 133 -9.18 -3.95 -12.01
C GLY A 133 -10.35 -4.44 -12.87
N LYS A 134 -10.66 -5.74 -12.89
CA LYS A 134 -11.85 -6.28 -13.56
C LYS A 134 -13.15 -5.61 -13.08
N GLN A 135 -13.27 -5.39 -11.77
CA GLN A 135 -14.44 -4.72 -11.18
C GLN A 135 -14.43 -3.22 -11.51
N MET A 136 -13.28 -2.55 -11.39
CA MET A 136 -13.15 -1.12 -11.70
C MET A 136 -13.43 -0.83 -13.18
N LEU A 137 -13.03 -1.72 -14.11
CA LEU A 137 -13.34 -1.63 -15.54
C LEU A 137 -14.86 -1.69 -15.78
N LYS A 138 -15.58 -2.58 -15.08
CA LYS A 138 -17.06 -2.64 -15.15
C LYS A 138 -17.72 -1.38 -14.58
N GLN A 139 -17.12 -0.77 -13.57
CA GLN A 139 -17.60 0.46 -12.92
C GLN A 139 -17.29 1.73 -13.74
N GLY A 140 -16.31 1.68 -14.66
CA GLY A 140 -15.82 2.84 -15.42
C GLY A 140 -15.03 3.84 -14.56
N ASN A 141 -14.53 3.42 -13.40
CA ASN A 141 -13.67 4.24 -12.54
C ASN A 141 -12.94 3.36 -11.50
N GLY A 142 -11.77 3.80 -11.05
CA GLY A 142 -11.02 3.17 -9.98
C GLY A 142 -9.72 3.89 -9.65
N LYS A 143 -9.22 3.64 -8.44
CA LYS A 143 -7.93 4.12 -7.94
C LYS A 143 -7.13 2.95 -7.39
N ILE A 144 -5.94 2.72 -7.91
CA ILE A 144 -5.02 1.70 -7.40
C ILE A 144 -3.77 2.39 -6.90
N ILE A 145 -3.38 2.10 -5.66
CA ILE A 145 -2.20 2.63 -5.00
C ILE A 145 -1.34 1.45 -4.56
N ASN A 146 -0.18 1.31 -5.17
CA ASN A 146 0.78 0.28 -4.81
C ASN A 146 1.82 0.86 -3.83
N ILE A 147 2.11 0.16 -2.73
CA ILE A 147 3.19 0.58 -1.85
C ILE A 147 4.51 0.03 -2.39
N ALA A 148 5.24 0.92 -3.03
CA ALA A 148 6.59 0.74 -3.54
C ALA A 148 7.63 0.88 -2.39
N SER A 149 8.82 1.39 -2.66
CA SER A 149 9.88 1.63 -1.69
C SER A 149 10.92 2.58 -2.27
N LEU A 150 11.78 3.16 -1.44
CA LEU A 150 13.06 3.74 -1.90
C LEU A 150 13.87 2.74 -2.74
N LEU A 151 13.75 1.44 -2.43
CA LEU A 151 14.42 0.37 -3.18
C LEU A 151 13.78 0.10 -4.56
N SER A 152 12.76 0.83 -4.94
CA SER A 152 12.30 0.91 -6.33
C SER A 152 13.22 1.79 -7.20
N PHE A 153 14.07 2.61 -6.58
CA PHE A 153 14.97 3.56 -7.24
C PHE A 153 16.45 3.28 -6.95
N SER A 154 16.73 2.55 -5.86
CA SER A 154 18.09 2.23 -5.42
C SER A 154 18.19 0.77 -4.99
N GLY A 155 19.41 0.26 -4.85
CA GLY A 155 19.67 -1.06 -4.27
C GLY A 155 19.65 -1.04 -2.75
N GLY A 156 19.46 -2.21 -2.15
CA GLY A 156 19.60 -2.45 -0.72
C GLY A 156 20.61 -3.54 -0.41
N ILE A 157 21.26 -3.46 0.73
CA ILE A 157 22.22 -4.49 1.18
C ILE A 157 21.44 -5.64 1.83
N THR A 158 21.74 -6.89 1.47
CA THR A 158 21.15 -8.13 1.99
C THR A 158 19.64 -8.30 1.71
N VAL A 159 19.07 -7.57 0.78
CA VAL A 159 17.63 -7.62 0.45
C VAL A 159 17.37 -7.70 -1.08
N PRO A 160 18.03 -8.60 -1.81
CA PRO A 160 17.94 -8.63 -3.28
C PRO A 160 16.51 -8.87 -3.77
N ALA A 161 15.79 -9.83 -3.21
CA ALA A 161 14.42 -10.15 -3.59
C ALA A 161 13.45 -8.98 -3.31
N TYR A 162 13.62 -8.29 -2.16
CA TYR A 162 12.81 -7.13 -1.83
C TYR A 162 13.04 -5.98 -2.82
N ALA A 163 14.30 -5.66 -3.13
CA ALA A 163 14.63 -4.62 -4.11
C ALA A 163 14.06 -4.95 -5.49
N ALA A 164 14.23 -6.20 -5.96
CA ALA A 164 13.67 -6.68 -7.22
C ALA A 164 12.13 -6.55 -7.23
N SER A 165 11.45 -7.00 -6.15
CA SER A 165 10.00 -6.94 -6.05
C SER A 165 9.48 -5.49 -6.08
N LYS A 166 10.12 -4.57 -5.35
CA LYS A 166 9.70 -3.17 -5.29
C LYS A 166 10.03 -2.39 -6.58
N GLY A 167 11.12 -2.74 -7.27
CA GLY A 167 11.38 -2.30 -8.64
C GLY A 167 10.29 -2.79 -9.61
N GLY A 168 9.91 -4.07 -9.51
CA GLY A 168 8.82 -4.67 -10.27
C GLY A 168 7.47 -3.97 -10.03
N VAL A 169 7.13 -3.68 -8.77
CA VAL A 169 5.90 -2.94 -8.41
C VAL A 169 5.86 -1.55 -9.03
N ALA A 170 6.99 -0.81 -9.00
CA ALA A 170 7.06 0.52 -9.62
C ALA A 170 6.84 0.44 -11.14
N GLN A 171 7.37 -0.57 -11.80
CA GLN A 171 7.21 -0.75 -13.24
C GLN A 171 5.82 -1.29 -13.60
N LEU A 172 5.27 -2.22 -12.80
CA LEU A 172 3.90 -2.70 -12.92
C LEU A 172 2.88 -1.54 -12.82
N THR A 173 3.11 -0.61 -11.87
CA THR A 173 2.29 0.59 -11.72
C THR A 173 2.19 1.39 -13.02
N LYS A 174 3.31 1.60 -13.71
CA LYS A 174 3.34 2.33 -15.00
C LYS A 174 2.64 1.57 -16.12
N ALA A 175 2.84 0.23 -16.17
CA ALA A 175 2.22 -0.61 -17.19
C ALA A 175 0.70 -0.56 -17.08
N LEU A 176 0.15 -0.80 -15.89
CA LEU A 176 -1.30 -0.78 -15.65
C LEU A 176 -1.89 0.63 -15.81
N ALA A 177 -1.16 1.68 -15.43
CA ALA A 177 -1.56 3.05 -15.65
C ALA A 177 -1.76 3.35 -17.14
N ASN A 178 -0.81 2.95 -17.99
CA ASN A 178 -0.91 3.13 -19.44
C ASN A 178 -2.09 2.36 -20.04
N GLU A 179 -2.34 1.15 -19.57
CA GLU A 179 -3.37 0.27 -20.10
C GLU A 179 -4.78 0.76 -19.73
N TRP A 180 -4.97 1.25 -18.49
CA TRP A 180 -6.30 1.54 -17.95
C TRP A 180 -6.67 3.03 -17.85
N ALA A 181 -5.76 3.94 -18.23
CA ALA A 181 -6.00 5.38 -18.13
C ALA A 181 -7.25 5.84 -18.90
N ASN A 182 -7.47 5.29 -20.11
CA ASN A 182 -8.62 5.63 -20.95
C ASN A 182 -9.95 5.04 -20.43
N GLN A 183 -9.89 4.18 -19.41
CA GLN A 183 -11.06 3.62 -18.71
C GLN A 183 -11.32 4.34 -17.36
N ASN A 184 -10.72 5.53 -17.18
CA ASN A 184 -10.84 6.33 -15.94
C ASN A 184 -10.36 5.57 -14.68
N ILE A 185 -9.33 4.74 -14.81
CA ILE A 185 -8.65 4.07 -13.70
C ILE A 185 -7.26 4.67 -13.57
N GLN A 186 -6.95 5.21 -12.40
CA GLN A 186 -5.62 5.72 -12.11
C GLN A 186 -4.85 4.70 -11.26
N VAL A 187 -3.66 4.34 -11.72
CA VAL A 187 -2.75 3.43 -11.02
C VAL A 187 -1.48 4.20 -10.66
N ASN A 188 -1.24 4.39 -9.38
CA ASN A 188 -0.08 5.09 -8.87
C ASN A 188 0.60 4.27 -7.76
N ALA A 189 1.78 4.71 -7.33
CA ALA A 189 2.45 4.13 -6.19
C ALA A 189 2.87 5.20 -5.19
N ILE A 190 3.01 4.80 -3.92
CA ILE A 190 3.70 5.54 -2.88
C ILE A 190 5.00 4.79 -2.58
N ALA A 191 6.12 5.50 -2.54
CA ALA A 191 7.40 4.98 -2.11
C ALA A 191 7.77 5.58 -0.75
N PRO A 192 7.49 4.87 0.36
CA PRO A 192 7.86 5.33 1.68
C PRO A 192 9.37 5.34 1.88
N GLY A 193 9.85 6.33 2.65
CA GLY A 193 11.18 6.35 3.20
C GLY A 193 11.33 5.45 4.43
N TYR A 194 12.10 5.91 5.41
CA TYR A 194 12.23 5.23 6.68
C TYR A 194 11.12 5.66 7.63
N PHE A 195 10.27 4.70 8.00
CA PHE A 195 9.13 4.86 8.89
C PHE A 195 9.29 4.02 10.14
N GLU A 196 8.77 4.50 11.27
CA GLU A 196 8.74 3.75 12.52
C GLU A 196 7.63 2.70 12.46
N THR A 197 8.01 1.48 12.11
CA THR A 197 7.14 0.30 12.03
C THR A 197 7.84 -0.92 12.60
N ASP A 198 7.13 -2.05 12.73
CA ASP A 198 7.73 -3.32 13.16
C ASP A 198 8.83 -3.79 12.18
N ASN A 199 8.66 -3.56 10.87
CA ASN A 199 9.66 -3.93 9.86
C ASN A 199 11.00 -3.20 10.04
N THR A 200 10.99 -2.04 10.69
CA THR A 200 12.17 -1.23 10.97
C THR A 200 12.61 -1.32 12.44
N TYR A 201 11.90 -2.09 13.27
CA TYR A 201 12.19 -2.18 14.71
C TYR A 201 13.65 -2.56 14.98
N ASN A 202 14.14 -3.66 14.40
CA ASN A 202 15.51 -4.12 14.60
C ASN A 202 16.57 -3.09 14.15
N ILE A 203 16.27 -2.30 13.11
CA ILE A 203 17.16 -1.24 12.66
C ILE A 203 17.23 -0.12 13.71
N ARG A 204 16.10 0.21 14.33
CA ARG A 204 16.01 1.25 15.36
C ARG A 204 16.61 0.83 16.72
N GLN A 205 16.76 -0.47 16.96
CA GLN A 205 17.47 -0.99 18.15
C GLN A 205 19.01 -0.91 18.02
N ASP A 206 19.53 -0.87 16.80
CA ASP A 206 20.95 -0.62 16.53
C ASP A 206 21.18 0.90 16.46
N GLN A 207 21.69 1.47 17.56
CA GLN A 207 21.88 2.91 17.70
C GLN A 207 22.76 3.51 16.60
N SER A 208 23.87 2.83 16.25
CA SER A 208 24.79 3.29 15.20
C SER A 208 24.10 3.35 13.85
N ARG A 209 23.32 2.32 13.53
CA ARG A 209 22.58 2.24 12.28
C ARG A 209 21.41 3.23 12.24
N PHE A 210 20.71 3.40 13.35
CA PHE A 210 19.65 4.39 13.50
C PHE A 210 20.16 5.80 13.23
N GLU A 211 21.25 6.19 13.88
CA GLU A 211 21.89 7.52 13.74
C GLU A 211 22.40 7.73 12.29
N SER A 212 23.09 6.73 11.74
CA SER A 212 23.57 6.77 10.35
C SER A 212 22.45 6.97 9.33
N ILE A 213 21.30 6.34 9.53
CA ILE A 213 20.13 6.52 8.66
C ILE A 213 19.50 7.88 8.92
N THR A 214 19.27 8.25 10.17
CA THR A 214 18.62 9.51 10.54
C THR A 214 19.38 10.72 10.02
N SER A 215 20.71 10.70 10.11
CA SER A 215 21.56 11.79 9.59
C SER A 215 21.47 11.97 8.07
N ARG A 216 21.02 10.96 7.35
CA ARG A 216 20.80 11.02 5.90
C ARG A 216 19.40 11.49 5.52
N ILE A 217 18.44 11.51 6.45
CA ILE A 217 17.09 12.04 6.18
C ILE A 217 17.14 13.57 6.34
N PRO A 218 16.89 14.38 5.31
CA PRO A 218 16.96 15.85 5.41
C PRO A 218 16.06 16.46 6.49
N THR A 219 14.88 15.84 6.76
CA THR A 219 14.00 16.27 7.85
C THR A 219 14.51 15.91 9.23
N GLY A 220 15.60 15.13 9.35
CA GLY A 220 16.21 14.73 10.61
C GLY A 220 15.40 13.75 11.45
N LYS A 221 14.32 13.20 10.94
CA LYS A 221 13.44 12.26 11.66
C LYS A 221 12.87 11.18 10.73
N TRP A 222 12.51 10.05 11.36
CA TRP A 222 11.76 8.99 10.69
C TRP A 222 10.28 9.38 10.57
N GLY A 223 9.63 8.90 9.52
CA GLY A 223 8.20 9.08 9.34
C GLY A 223 7.38 8.22 10.31
N GLN A 224 6.19 8.68 10.64
CA GLN A 224 5.18 7.91 11.36
C GLN A 224 4.14 7.37 10.35
N PRO A 225 3.46 6.23 10.62
CA PRO A 225 2.45 5.68 9.72
C PRO A 225 1.40 6.71 9.23
N ASP A 226 1.03 7.66 10.08
CA ASP A 226 0.10 8.75 9.77
C ASP A 226 0.63 9.72 8.70
N ASP A 227 1.93 9.88 8.57
CA ASP A 227 2.54 10.75 7.53
C ASP A 227 2.25 10.27 6.11
N LEU A 228 1.80 9.00 5.91
CA LEU A 228 1.35 8.49 4.62
C LEU A 228 -0.13 8.78 4.33
N GLY A 229 -0.92 9.11 5.35
CA GLY A 229 -2.37 9.30 5.23
C GLY A 229 -2.73 10.33 4.18
N GLY A 230 -2.09 11.51 4.22
CA GLY A 230 -2.33 12.57 3.24
C GLY A 230 -2.02 12.17 1.79
N ALA A 231 -0.93 11.45 1.56
CA ALA A 231 -0.57 10.95 0.24
C ALA A 231 -1.58 9.89 -0.26
N ALA A 232 -2.02 8.99 0.63
CA ALA A 232 -3.02 7.98 0.31
C ALA A 232 -4.37 8.61 -0.02
N ILE A 233 -4.85 9.59 0.76
CA ILE A 233 -6.09 10.34 0.48
C ILE A 233 -5.97 11.07 -0.86
N PHE A 234 -4.86 11.77 -1.13
CA PHE A 234 -4.64 12.46 -2.39
C PHE A 234 -4.77 11.51 -3.57
N LEU A 235 -4.02 10.39 -3.57
CA LEU A 235 -4.03 9.44 -4.69
C LEU A 235 -5.35 8.66 -4.81
N SER A 236 -6.12 8.53 -3.73
CA SER A 236 -7.45 7.91 -3.70
C SER A 236 -8.57 8.83 -4.18
N SER A 237 -8.35 10.13 -4.18
CA SER A 237 -9.38 11.14 -4.34
C SER A 237 -9.45 11.71 -5.75
N ARG A 238 -10.43 12.60 -5.98
CA ARG A 238 -10.58 13.36 -7.21
C ARG A 238 -9.41 14.30 -7.47
N ALA A 239 -8.71 14.76 -6.42
CA ALA A 239 -7.56 15.65 -6.52
C ALA A 239 -6.42 15.08 -7.37
N SER A 240 -6.34 13.75 -7.52
CA SER A 240 -5.34 13.04 -8.34
C SER A 240 -5.87 12.51 -9.67
N SER A 241 -7.01 13.00 -10.17
CA SER A 241 -7.64 12.43 -11.40
C SER A 241 -6.77 12.54 -12.64
N TYR A 242 -5.78 13.44 -12.67
CA TYR A 242 -4.81 13.58 -13.77
C TYR A 242 -3.41 13.07 -13.41
N VAL A 243 -3.27 12.38 -12.27
CA VAL A 243 -2.02 11.74 -11.84
C VAL A 243 -2.12 10.26 -12.13
N ASN A 244 -1.27 9.73 -13.02
CA ASN A 244 -1.30 8.33 -13.42
C ASN A 244 0.11 7.82 -13.71
N GLY A 245 0.44 6.61 -13.27
CA GLY A 245 1.76 5.98 -13.44
C GLY A 245 2.86 6.60 -12.57
N HIS A 246 2.51 7.46 -11.61
CA HIS A 246 3.47 8.14 -10.76
C HIS A 246 3.87 7.27 -9.55
N VAL A 247 5.14 7.39 -9.15
CA VAL A 247 5.66 6.84 -7.90
C VAL A 247 6.00 8.01 -6.98
N LEU A 248 5.10 8.31 -6.06
CA LEU A 248 5.19 9.43 -5.14
C LEU A 248 6.12 9.08 -3.96
N LEU A 249 7.24 9.80 -3.85
CA LEU A 249 8.14 9.69 -2.70
C LEU A 249 7.53 10.39 -1.47
N VAL A 250 7.51 9.66 -0.35
CA VAL A 250 7.16 10.18 0.98
C VAL A 250 8.27 9.73 1.92
N ASP A 251 9.38 10.46 1.96
CA ASP A 251 10.66 9.95 2.47
C ASP A 251 11.46 10.98 3.31
N GLY A 252 10.87 12.10 3.66
CA GLY A 252 11.56 13.17 4.40
C GLY A 252 12.72 13.81 3.64
N GLY A 253 12.75 13.66 2.30
CA GLY A 253 13.79 14.19 1.41
C GLY A 253 14.96 13.24 1.16
N TRP A 254 14.87 11.97 1.58
CA TRP A 254 15.96 10.99 1.40
C TRP A 254 16.46 10.89 -0.04
N MET A 255 15.57 10.87 -1.02
CA MET A 255 15.90 10.75 -2.45
C MET A 255 16.17 12.09 -3.14
N ALA A 256 16.04 13.20 -2.44
CA ALA A 256 16.25 14.54 -3.01
C ALA A 256 17.73 14.96 -3.02
N ARG A 257 18.65 14.16 -2.47
CA ARG A 257 20.10 14.42 -2.38
C ARG A 257 20.94 13.23 -2.77
#